data_b607f75cafbd4e1033a498cdfc94cdef
#
_entry.id   b607f75cafbd4e1033a498cdfc94cdef
#
_cell.length_a   1.000
_cell.length_b   1.000
_cell.length_c   1.000
_cell.angle_alpha   90.00
_cell.angle_beta   90.00
_cell.angle_gamma   90.00
#
_symmetry.space_group_name_H-M   'P 1'
#
loop_
_entity.id
_entity.type
_entity.pdbx_description
1 polymer ?
#
loop_
_entity_poly.entity_id
_entity_poly.type
_entity_poly.pdbx_seq_one_letter_code
_entity_poly.pdbx_strand_id
1 'polypeptide(L)'
;MDLRTTPIRPVRLGNMAARAERRADGTSIIGSVEELGPYPRAIVDALEDWGARTPDAILIADREGEGWRKLSFAQVLERIPPLAQALLDAGLSPERPLMILSGNEIEHFLLGMAAIWVGIPYAPISPAYSLISTDFGKLRHIAGLLTPGMIYASDGAKFAPAIEAVFGADVPLIVRANPIDGRAVSVFDDLLATPVTPAVAAAHAAITPDTVAKVLFTSGSTGLPKGVITTNRMMACNQQMIRQALAFVQDEPPVLLDWMPWNHVAGGSHNTGIAIYNGGTFYIDDGQPTPAR
;
A
#
# COMPACT_ATOMS: atom_id res chain seq x y z
N MET A 1 -2.54 -1.18 -35.91
CA MET A 1 -3.75 -1.85 -35.37
C MET A 1 -4.88 -0.82 -35.34
N ASP A 2 -5.97 -1.01 -36.07
CA ASP A 2 -7.11 -0.06 -36.02
C ASP A 2 -7.96 -0.42 -34.81
N LEU A 3 -7.86 0.39 -33.74
CA LEU A 3 -8.60 0.17 -32.49
C LEU A 3 -10.12 0.18 -32.67
N ARG A 4 -10.63 0.77 -33.77
CA ARG A 4 -12.06 0.80 -34.08
C ARG A 4 -12.62 -0.53 -34.59
N THR A 5 -11.74 -1.39 -35.09
CA THR A 5 -12.09 -2.72 -35.63
C THR A 5 -11.61 -3.88 -34.76
N THR A 6 -10.87 -3.58 -33.66
CA THR A 6 -10.40 -4.61 -32.74
C THR A 6 -11.57 -5.15 -31.92
N PRO A 7 -11.74 -6.49 -31.86
CA PRO A 7 -12.79 -7.09 -31.00
C PRO A 7 -12.58 -6.69 -29.54
N ILE A 8 -13.62 -6.17 -28.92
CA ILE A 8 -13.62 -5.86 -27.47
C ILE A 8 -14.23 -7.06 -26.75
N ARG A 9 -13.52 -7.60 -25.73
CA ARG A 9 -14.08 -8.63 -24.86
C ARG A 9 -15.26 -8.05 -24.09
N PRO A 10 -16.46 -8.63 -24.18
CA PRO A 10 -17.58 -8.23 -23.34
C PRO A 10 -17.24 -8.51 -21.87
N VAL A 11 -17.49 -7.55 -21.00
CA VAL A 11 -17.31 -7.68 -19.54
C VAL A 11 -18.61 -7.32 -18.83
N ARG A 12 -18.88 -7.96 -17.70
CA ARG A 12 -20.03 -7.65 -16.87
C ARG A 12 -19.72 -6.39 -16.04
N LEU A 13 -20.47 -5.33 -16.26
CA LEU A 13 -20.47 -4.15 -15.40
C LEU A 13 -21.62 -4.26 -14.38
N GLY A 14 -21.47 -3.57 -13.26
CA GLY A 14 -22.49 -3.43 -12.25
C GLY A 14 -23.61 -2.48 -12.69
N ASN A 15 -24.56 -2.24 -11.79
CA ASN A 15 -25.61 -1.28 -12.01
C ASN A 15 -25.03 0.15 -11.94
N MET A 16 -24.93 0.80 -13.11
CA MET A 16 -24.39 2.16 -13.24
C MET A 16 -25.49 3.24 -13.12
N ALA A 17 -26.73 2.87 -12.78
CA ALA A 17 -27.83 3.83 -12.62
C ALA A 17 -27.55 4.76 -11.43
N ALA A 18 -27.80 6.04 -11.62
CA ALA A 18 -27.64 7.06 -10.60
C ALA A 18 -28.98 7.77 -10.34
N ARG A 19 -29.18 8.19 -9.08
CA ARG A 19 -30.23 9.10 -8.68
C ARG A 19 -29.64 10.49 -8.47
N ALA A 20 -30.38 11.53 -8.85
CA ALA A 20 -30.02 12.91 -8.57
C ALA A 20 -31.09 13.56 -7.69
N GLU A 21 -30.68 14.21 -6.62
CA GLU A 21 -31.52 15.01 -5.75
C GLU A 21 -31.06 16.46 -5.86
N ARG A 22 -31.96 17.39 -6.14
CA ARG A 22 -31.66 18.81 -6.13
C ARG A 22 -32.25 19.45 -4.88
N ARG A 23 -31.40 20.04 -4.05
CA ARG A 23 -31.78 20.73 -2.81
C ARG A 23 -32.26 22.13 -3.09
N ALA A 24 -32.99 22.72 -2.14
CA ALA A 24 -33.53 24.13 -2.24
C ALA A 24 -32.44 25.17 -2.37
N ASP A 25 -31.25 24.95 -1.84
CA ASP A 25 -30.08 25.81 -1.94
C ASP A 25 -29.35 25.75 -3.30
N GLY A 26 -29.86 24.94 -4.23
CA GLY A 26 -29.27 24.70 -5.56
C GLY A 26 -28.25 23.58 -5.62
N THR A 27 -27.85 22.98 -4.50
CA THR A 27 -26.94 21.84 -4.45
C THR A 27 -27.57 20.63 -5.12
N SER A 28 -26.78 19.91 -5.94
CA SER A 28 -27.19 18.63 -6.53
C SER A 28 -26.39 17.50 -5.88
N ILE A 29 -27.06 16.48 -5.35
CA ILE A 29 -26.47 15.25 -4.84
C ILE A 29 -26.73 14.16 -5.84
N ILE A 30 -25.65 13.52 -6.32
CA ILE A 30 -25.74 12.36 -7.22
C ILE A 30 -25.20 11.16 -6.46
N GLY A 31 -25.98 10.09 -6.44
CA GLY A 31 -25.60 8.83 -5.79
C GLY A 31 -26.02 7.63 -6.61
N SER A 32 -25.39 6.48 -6.38
CA SER A 32 -25.83 5.21 -6.96
C SER A 32 -27.24 4.87 -6.50
N VAL A 33 -28.04 4.23 -7.36
CA VAL A 33 -29.31 3.60 -6.95
C VAL A 33 -29.07 2.29 -6.22
N GLU A 34 -27.94 1.64 -6.46
CA GLU A 34 -27.51 0.43 -5.78
C GLU A 34 -26.83 0.79 -4.45
N GLU A 35 -27.29 0.16 -3.37
CA GLU A 35 -26.67 0.33 -2.06
C GLU A 35 -25.33 -0.38 -2.01
N LEU A 36 -24.39 0.16 -1.20
CA LEU A 36 -23.12 -0.48 -0.98
C LEU A 36 -23.31 -1.78 -0.20
N GLY A 37 -22.86 -2.88 -0.78
CA GLY A 37 -22.87 -4.19 -0.14
C GLY A 37 -21.91 -4.27 1.06
N PRO A 38 -21.98 -5.37 1.83
CA PRO A 38 -21.09 -5.58 2.98
C PRO A 38 -19.64 -5.65 2.54
N TYR A 39 -18.75 -5.16 3.40
CA TYR A 39 -17.30 -5.17 3.21
C TYR A 39 -16.60 -5.51 4.54
N PRO A 40 -15.37 -6.05 4.51
CA PRO A 40 -14.63 -6.40 5.72
C PRO A 40 -14.22 -5.15 6.53
N ARG A 41 -13.85 -5.33 7.79
CA ARG A 41 -13.39 -4.22 8.67
C ARG A 41 -12.10 -3.58 8.15
N ALA A 42 -11.23 -4.39 7.49
CA ALA A 42 -9.94 -3.97 6.95
C ALA A 42 -9.60 -4.75 5.68
N ILE A 43 -8.67 -4.23 4.88
CA ILE A 43 -8.20 -4.90 3.66
C ILE A 43 -7.46 -6.22 3.98
N VAL A 44 -6.83 -6.30 5.14
CA VAL A 44 -6.13 -7.52 5.60
C VAL A 44 -7.08 -8.67 5.89
N ASP A 45 -8.34 -8.41 6.27
CA ASP A 45 -9.34 -9.46 6.42
C ASP A 45 -9.68 -10.13 5.07
N ALA A 46 -9.69 -9.34 3.99
CA ALA A 46 -9.85 -9.88 2.63
C ALA A 46 -8.62 -10.72 2.22
N LEU A 47 -7.42 -10.29 2.62
CA LEU A 47 -6.19 -11.04 2.41
C LEU A 47 -6.23 -12.40 3.12
N GLU A 48 -6.70 -12.45 4.37
CA GLU A 48 -6.89 -13.69 5.13
C GLU A 48 -7.91 -14.62 4.47
N ASP A 49 -9.07 -14.08 4.07
CA ASP A 49 -10.14 -14.85 3.43
C ASP A 49 -9.65 -15.51 2.14
N TRP A 50 -8.94 -14.78 1.28
CA TRP A 50 -8.38 -15.34 0.06
C TRP A 50 -7.21 -16.30 0.33
N GLY A 51 -6.38 -16.03 1.31
CA GLY A 51 -5.32 -16.95 1.74
C GLY A 51 -5.85 -18.29 2.25
N ALA A 52 -7.01 -18.28 2.91
CA ALA A 52 -7.68 -19.53 3.31
C ALA A 52 -8.32 -20.28 2.14
N ARG A 53 -8.82 -19.56 1.11
CA ARG A 53 -9.54 -20.13 -0.04
C ARG A 53 -8.63 -20.57 -1.18
N THR A 54 -7.58 -19.78 -1.46
CA THR A 54 -6.66 -19.99 -2.60
C THR A 54 -5.20 -19.75 -2.19
N PRO A 55 -4.65 -20.53 -1.23
CA PRO A 55 -3.34 -20.28 -0.63
C PRO A 55 -2.19 -20.24 -1.64
N ASP A 56 -2.26 -21.04 -2.68
CA ASP A 56 -1.19 -21.18 -3.69
C ASP A 56 -1.33 -20.19 -4.86
N ALA A 57 -2.44 -19.44 -4.93
CA ALA A 57 -2.59 -18.40 -5.95
C ALA A 57 -1.58 -17.27 -5.72
N ILE A 58 -0.99 -16.78 -6.80
CA ILE A 58 -0.03 -15.66 -6.72
C ILE A 58 -0.79 -14.37 -6.40
N LEU A 59 -0.40 -13.70 -5.32
CA LEU A 59 -0.93 -12.39 -4.97
C LEU A 59 -0.09 -11.26 -5.58
N ILE A 60 1.23 -11.34 -5.43
CA ILE A 60 2.12 -10.25 -5.82
C ILE A 60 3.39 -10.76 -6.49
N ALA A 61 3.86 -10.01 -7.47
CA ALA A 61 5.12 -10.28 -8.16
C ALA A 61 5.84 -8.97 -8.48
N ASP A 62 7.18 -8.96 -8.41
CA ASP A 62 8.03 -7.89 -8.90
C ASP A 62 9.09 -8.42 -9.87
N ARG A 63 9.77 -7.51 -10.58
CA ARG A 63 10.78 -7.87 -11.56
C ARG A 63 12.03 -8.45 -10.89
N GLU A 64 12.51 -9.57 -11.44
CA GLU A 64 13.77 -10.20 -11.06
C GLU A 64 14.51 -10.63 -12.34
N GLY A 65 15.49 -9.83 -12.76
CA GLY A 65 16.13 -9.99 -14.07
C GLY A 65 15.10 -9.93 -15.21
N GLU A 66 15.08 -10.95 -16.06
CA GLU A 66 14.07 -11.09 -17.12
C GLU A 66 12.77 -11.76 -16.64
N GLY A 67 12.74 -12.23 -15.41
CA GLY A 67 11.63 -12.99 -14.81
C GLY A 67 10.84 -12.18 -13.78
N TRP A 68 10.14 -12.95 -12.94
CA TRP A 68 9.30 -12.44 -11.87
C TRP A 68 9.57 -13.21 -10.57
N ARG A 69 9.92 -12.49 -9.50
CA ARG A 69 9.84 -12.98 -8.14
C ARG A 69 8.38 -12.93 -7.71
N LYS A 70 7.83 -14.04 -7.25
CA LYS A 70 6.39 -14.18 -6.97
C LYS A 70 6.16 -14.64 -5.54
N LEU A 71 5.12 -14.10 -4.90
CA LEU A 71 4.62 -14.62 -3.63
C LEU A 71 3.15 -14.99 -3.76
N SER A 72 2.81 -16.18 -3.26
CA SER A 72 1.42 -16.62 -3.12
C SER A 72 0.75 -15.95 -1.92
N PHE A 73 -0.57 -16.07 -1.81
CA PHE A 73 -1.32 -15.62 -0.63
C PHE A 73 -0.79 -16.25 0.65
N ALA A 74 -0.53 -17.55 0.66
CA ALA A 74 0.04 -18.25 1.82
C ALA A 74 1.42 -17.68 2.19
N GLN A 75 2.29 -17.48 1.21
CA GLN A 75 3.63 -16.94 1.44
C GLN A 75 3.63 -15.50 1.96
N VAL A 76 2.66 -14.68 1.55
CA VAL A 76 2.47 -13.33 2.09
C VAL A 76 1.99 -13.41 3.54
N LEU A 77 0.97 -14.23 3.83
CA LEU A 77 0.43 -14.40 5.18
C LEU A 77 1.45 -14.99 6.17
N GLU A 78 2.35 -15.85 5.71
CA GLU A 78 3.46 -16.39 6.52
C GLU A 78 4.45 -15.29 6.94
N ARG A 79 4.68 -14.29 6.08
CA ARG A 79 5.66 -13.21 6.31
C ARG A 79 5.13 -12.05 7.14
N ILE A 80 3.83 -11.82 7.14
CA ILE A 80 3.21 -10.70 7.86
C ILE A 80 3.41 -10.77 9.38
N PRO A 81 3.17 -11.89 10.09
CA PRO A 81 3.28 -11.90 11.55
C PRO A 81 4.68 -11.58 12.08
N PRO A 82 5.79 -12.15 11.59
CA PRO A 82 7.12 -11.79 12.06
C PRO A 82 7.49 -10.32 11.78
N LEU A 83 7.10 -9.79 10.60
CA LEU A 83 7.29 -8.37 10.31
C LEU A 83 6.46 -7.49 11.26
N ALA A 84 5.20 -7.83 11.50
CA ALA A 84 4.34 -7.12 12.43
C ALA A 84 4.92 -7.13 13.87
N GLN A 85 5.47 -8.28 14.31
CA GLN A 85 6.15 -8.38 15.60
C GLN A 85 7.36 -7.45 15.67
N ALA A 86 8.20 -7.43 14.63
CA ALA A 86 9.36 -6.54 14.56
C ALA A 86 8.96 -5.05 14.67
N LEU A 87 7.84 -4.66 14.05
CA LEU A 87 7.32 -3.29 14.17
C LEU A 87 6.84 -2.98 15.60
N LEU A 88 6.16 -3.93 16.24
CA LEU A 88 5.73 -3.78 17.66
C LEU A 88 6.91 -3.71 18.61
N ASP A 89 7.93 -4.56 18.45
CA ASP A 89 9.14 -4.60 19.27
C ASP A 89 9.95 -3.31 19.16
N ALA A 90 9.92 -2.67 17.99
CA ALA A 90 10.51 -1.35 17.77
C ALA A 90 9.69 -0.19 18.35
N GLY A 91 8.55 -0.48 18.99
CA GLY A 91 7.68 0.50 19.64
C GLY A 91 6.94 1.40 18.67
N LEU A 92 6.62 0.92 17.48
CA LEU A 92 5.73 1.65 16.55
C LEU A 92 4.30 1.63 17.07
N SER A 93 3.58 2.70 16.77
CA SER A 93 2.20 2.91 17.21
C SER A 93 1.48 3.85 16.24
N PRO A 94 0.18 4.15 16.45
CA PRO A 94 -0.50 5.19 15.67
C PRO A 94 0.19 6.55 15.69
N GLU A 95 0.89 6.90 16.78
CA GLU A 95 1.63 8.14 16.96
C GLU A 95 3.08 8.05 16.44
N ARG A 96 3.56 6.84 16.19
CA ARG A 96 4.91 6.54 15.70
C ARG A 96 4.85 5.63 14.48
N PRO A 97 4.35 6.14 13.33
CA PRO A 97 4.10 5.35 12.14
C PRO A 97 5.38 4.88 11.45
N LEU A 98 5.23 3.91 10.55
CA LEU A 98 6.28 3.48 9.63
C LEU A 98 6.37 4.43 8.43
N MET A 99 7.57 4.95 8.12
CA MET A 99 7.82 5.71 6.89
C MET A 99 8.54 4.82 5.87
N ILE A 100 8.07 4.82 4.62
CA ILE A 100 8.63 3.99 3.55
C ILE A 100 9.27 4.88 2.48
N LEU A 101 10.58 4.73 2.30
CA LEU A 101 11.41 5.39 1.28
C LEU A 101 11.81 4.37 0.21
N SER A 102 10.87 4.02 -0.66
CA SER A 102 11.10 3.07 -1.76
C SER A 102 10.20 3.36 -2.96
N GLY A 103 10.51 2.74 -4.09
CA GLY A 103 9.56 2.52 -5.16
C GLY A 103 8.55 1.42 -4.79
N ASN A 104 7.87 0.90 -5.82
CA ASN A 104 7.02 -0.27 -5.67
C ASN A 104 7.88 -1.53 -5.64
N GLU A 105 7.73 -2.35 -4.61
CA GLU A 105 8.44 -3.63 -4.44
C GLU A 105 7.73 -4.52 -3.43
N ILE A 106 8.05 -5.80 -3.40
CA ILE A 106 7.40 -6.77 -2.50
C ILE A 106 7.63 -6.41 -1.03
N GLU A 107 8.83 -5.95 -0.64
CA GLU A 107 9.17 -5.58 0.74
C GLU A 107 8.33 -4.38 1.24
N HIS A 108 8.12 -3.38 0.38
CA HIS A 108 7.22 -2.27 0.66
C HIS A 108 5.79 -2.78 0.92
N PHE A 109 5.29 -3.68 0.05
CA PHE A 109 3.97 -4.28 0.20
C PHE A 109 3.86 -5.04 1.53
N LEU A 110 4.82 -5.92 1.83
CA LEU A 110 4.82 -6.74 3.04
C LEU A 110 4.86 -5.88 4.32
N LEU A 111 5.72 -4.85 4.36
CA LEU A 111 5.79 -3.93 5.50
C LEU A 111 4.49 -3.12 5.66
N GLY A 112 3.91 -2.66 4.55
CA GLY A 112 2.62 -1.97 4.58
C GLY A 112 1.49 -2.85 5.11
N MET A 113 1.42 -4.11 4.66
CA MET A 113 0.42 -5.07 5.16
C MET A 113 0.68 -5.46 6.62
N ALA A 114 1.94 -5.67 7.03
CA ALA A 114 2.29 -5.95 8.42
C ALA A 114 1.93 -4.79 9.36
N ALA A 115 2.14 -3.54 8.92
CA ALA A 115 1.75 -2.36 9.68
C ALA A 115 0.23 -2.28 9.86
N ILE A 116 -0.55 -2.41 8.76
CA ILE A 116 -2.02 -2.43 8.83
C ILE A 116 -2.51 -3.57 9.73
N TRP A 117 -1.86 -4.74 9.67
CA TRP A 117 -2.22 -5.93 10.44
C TRP A 117 -2.28 -5.67 11.94
N VAL A 118 -1.38 -4.85 12.46
CA VAL A 118 -1.30 -4.52 13.89
C VAL A 118 -1.71 -3.09 14.22
N GLY A 119 -2.40 -2.40 13.30
CA GLY A 119 -2.96 -1.07 13.54
C GLY A 119 -1.92 0.06 13.57
N ILE A 120 -0.75 -0.14 12.98
CA ILE A 120 0.29 0.87 12.81
C ILE A 120 0.09 1.55 11.45
N PRO A 121 -0.09 2.87 11.38
CA PRO A 121 -0.13 3.57 10.11
C PRO A 121 1.21 3.50 9.38
N TYR A 122 1.19 3.37 8.06
CA TYR A 122 2.40 3.58 7.27
C TYR A 122 2.26 4.72 6.27
N ALA A 123 3.37 5.31 5.87
CA ALA A 123 3.40 6.40 4.91
C ALA A 123 4.43 6.12 3.81
N PRO A 124 3.99 5.77 2.60
CA PRO A 124 4.86 5.68 1.43
C PRO A 124 5.17 7.08 0.92
N ILE A 125 6.47 7.40 0.82
CA ILE A 125 6.94 8.71 0.44
C ILE A 125 7.42 8.67 -1.02
N SER A 126 7.11 9.72 -1.78
CA SER A 126 7.59 9.85 -3.16
C SER A 126 9.12 9.74 -3.21
N PRO A 127 9.69 8.79 -3.97
CA PRO A 127 11.14 8.66 -4.12
C PRO A 127 11.81 9.95 -4.59
N ALA A 128 11.10 10.79 -5.34
CA ALA A 128 11.61 12.08 -5.81
C ALA A 128 12.01 13.02 -4.67
N TYR A 129 11.39 12.92 -3.48
CA TYR A 129 11.73 13.77 -2.34
C TYR A 129 13.05 13.37 -1.66
N SER A 130 13.54 12.16 -1.94
CA SER A 130 14.82 11.66 -1.44
C SER A 130 15.89 11.56 -2.51
N LEU A 131 15.52 11.22 -3.77
CA LEU A 131 16.49 10.89 -4.81
C LEU A 131 16.73 12.01 -5.83
N ILE A 132 15.79 12.95 -5.96
CA ILE A 132 15.87 14.06 -6.92
C ILE A 132 16.07 15.40 -6.18
N SER A 133 15.44 15.55 -5.03
CA SER A 133 15.56 16.76 -4.20
C SER A 133 16.98 16.90 -3.67
N THR A 134 17.54 18.11 -3.72
CA THR A 134 18.86 18.43 -3.19
C THR A 134 18.82 19.05 -1.79
N ASP A 135 17.72 19.69 -1.43
CA ASP A 135 17.51 20.32 -0.13
C ASP A 135 16.69 19.48 0.85
N PHE A 136 16.06 18.40 0.37
CA PHE A 136 15.18 17.50 1.13
C PHE A 136 14.05 18.23 1.88
N GLY A 137 13.70 19.46 1.50
CA GLY A 137 12.76 20.29 2.24
C GLY A 137 11.38 19.65 2.41
N LYS A 138 10.84 18.98 1.35
CA LYS A 138 9.57 18.26 1.44
C LYS A 138 9.65 17.04 2.34
N LEU A 139 10.74 16.27 2.27
CA LEU A 139 10.94 15.11 3.13
C LEU A 139 11.04 15.53 4.59
N ARG A 140 11.78 16.60 4.88
CA ARG A 140 11.93 17.18 6.23
C ARG A 140 10.59 17.63 6.79
N HIS A 141 9.79 18.30 5.98
CA HIS A 141 8.43 18.71 6.36
C HIS A 141 7.54 17.50 6.69
N ILE A 142 7.56 16.47 5.86
CA ILE A 142 6.79 15.24 6.07
C ILE A 142 7.26 14.51 7.34
N ALA A 143 8.56 14.39 7.55
CA ALA A 143 9.14 13.78 8.75
C ALA A 143 8.71 14.50 10.03
N GLY A 144 8.66 15.84 9.99
CA GLY A 144 8.18 16.66 11.12
C GLY A 144 6.68 16.49 11.39
N LEU A 145 5.86 16.22 10.36
CA LEU A 145 4.42 15.96 10.54
C LEU A 145 4.13 14.54 11.05
N LEU A 146 4.88 13.54 10.55
CA LEU A 146 4.63 12.13 10.86
C LEU A 146 5.30 11.68 12.16
N THR A 147 6.43 12.29 12.52
CA THR A 147 7.28 11.79 13.63
C THR A 147 7.49 10.27 13.58
N PRO A 148 8.07 9.73 12.48
CA PRO A 148 8.07 8.30 12.24
C PRO A 148 8.83 7.56 13.33
N GLY A 149 8.29 6.42 13.77
CA GLY A 149 8.94 5.52 14.71
C GLY A 149 10.05 4.69 14.08
N MET A 150 10.00 4.52 12.75
CA MET A 150 10.95 3.72 11.97
C MET A 150 10.86 4.12 10.50
N ILE A 151 11.99 3.95 9.79
CA ILE A 151 12.09 4.19 8.35
C ILE A 151 12.44 2.86 7.68
N TYR A 152 11.85 2.61 6.51
CA TYR A 152 12.32 1.59 5.57
C TYR A 152 12.90 2.27 4.34
N ALA A 153 14.06 1.78 3.84
CA ALA A 153 14.64 2.18 2.56
C ALA A 153 14.99 0.95 1.72
N SER A 154 14.55 0.94 0.46
CA SER A 154 14.87 -0.17 -0.46
C SER A 154 16.36 -0.35 -0.70
N ASP A 155 17.13 0.71 -0.64
CA ASP A 155 18.58 0.74 -0.83
C ASP A 155 19.20 1.78 0.11
N GLY A 156 19.88 1.32 1.15
CA GLY A 156 20.47 2.21 2.17
C GLY A 156 21.44 3.21 1.57
N ALA A 157 22.39 2.79 0.76
CA ALA A 157 23.38 3.66 0.13
C ALA A 157 22.73 4.71 -0.79
N LYS A 158 21.73 4.31 -1.57
CA LYS A 158 21.04 5.21 -2.50
C LYS A 158 20.24 6.30 -1.77
N PHE A 159 19.60 5.95 -0.65
CA PHE A 159 18.81 6.88 0.16
C PHE A 159 19.63 7.58 1.27
N ALA A 160 20.91 7.19 1.49
CA ALA A 160 21.76 7.73 2.57
C ALA A 160 21.77 9.27 2.63
N PRO A 161 21.98 10.02 1.54
CA PRO A 161 22.03 11.48 1.62
C PRO A 161 20.75 12.10 2.20
N ALA A 162 19.59 11.55 1.85
CA ALA A 162 18.30 12.04 2.35
C ALA A 162 18.07 11.61 3.81
N ILE A 163 18.44 10.37 4.15
CA ILE A 163 18.24 9.82 5.49
C ILE A 163 19.13 10.57 6.49
N GLU A 164 20.41 10.77 6.20
CA GLU A 164 21.35 11.47 7.06
C GLU A 164 21.01 12.95 7.23
N ALA A 165 20.51 13.60 6.17
CA ALA A 165 20.12 15.01 6.23
C ALA A 165 18.83 15.27 7.02
N VAL A 166 17.94 14.28 7.13
CA VAL A 166 16.58 14.49 7.66
C VAL A 166 16.34 13.79 8.99
N PHE A 167 16.96 12.63 9.22
CA PHE A 167 16.65 11.79 10.39
C PHE A 167 17.87 11.61 11.29
N GLY A 168 17.67 11.75 12.59
CA GLY A 168 18.68 11.43 13.59
C GLY A 168 19.10 9.95 13.54
N ALA A 169 20.26 9.66 14.10
CA ALA A 169 20.79 8.29 14.19
C ALA A 169 19.95 7.39 15.11
N ASP A 170 19.15 8.00 15.98
CA ASP A 170 18.22 7.36 16.92
C ASP A 170 16.96 6.83 16.26
N VAL A 171 16.62 7.28 15.05
CA VAL A 171 15.47 6.76 14.31
C VAL A 171 15.84 5.40 13.68
N PRO A 172 15.19 4.29 14.08
CA PRO A 172 15.45 2.96 13.53
C PRO A 172 15.29 2.92 12.01
N LEU A 173 16.19 2.18 11.35
CA LEU A 173 16.21 2.05 9.90
C LEU A 173 16.21 0.58 9.49
N ILE A 174 15.26 0.21 8.63
CA ILE A 174 15.28 -1.06 7.91
C ILE A 174 15.79 -0.80 6.49
N VAL A 175 16.66 -1.66 5.98
CA VAL A 175 17.09 -1.64 4.59
C VAL A 175 16.89 -2.99 3.93
N ARG A 176 16.57 -3.00 2.63
CA ARG A 176 16.58 -4.22 1.84
C ARG A 176 18.00 -4.55 1.36
N ALA A 177 18.71 -3.55 0.88
CA ALA A 177 20.06 -3.71 0.31
C ALA A 177 20.97 -2.54 0.69
N ASN A 178 22.29 -2.75 0.54
CA ASN A 178 23.32 -1.73 0.66
C ASN A 178 23.19 -0.90 1.95
N PRO A 179 23.44 -1.51 3.13
CA PRO A 179 23.37 -0.80 4.41
C PRO A 179 24.21 0.49 4.41
N ILE A 180 23.80 1.48 5.20
CA ILE A 180 24.53 2.76 5.36
C ILE A 180 25.72 2.53 6.31
N ASP A 181 26.92 2.83 5.84
CA ASP A 181 28.12 2.72 6.66
C ASP A 181 28.06 3.60 7.92
N GLY A 182 28.42 3.02 9.06
CA GLY A 182 28.43 3.74 10.34
C GLY A 182 27.06 4.01 10.96
N ARG A 183 25.96 3.58 10.37
CA ARG A 183 24.60 3.65 10.92
C ARG A 183 24.09 2.27 11.32
N ALA A 184 23.50 2.16 12.49
CA ALA A 184 22.78 0.95 12.88
C ALA A 184 21.56 0.75 11.99
N VAL A 185 21.47 -0.40 11.33
CA VAL A 185 20.37 -0.78 10.44
C VAL A 185 19.94 -2.22 10.72
N SER A 186 18.67 -2.51 10.49
CA SER A 186 18.16 -3.88 10.38
C SER A 186 18.03 -4.24 8.91
N VAL A 187 18.43 -5.44 8.51
CA VAL A 187 18.19 -5.93 7.15
C VAL A 187 16.79 -6.52 7.09
N PHE A 188 16.04 -6.24 6.02
CA PHE A 188 14.65 -6.68 5.89
C PHE A 188 14.47 -8.19 6.10
N ASP A 189 15.35 -8.99 5.50
CA ASP A 189 15.27 -10.46 5.58
C ASP A 189 15.46 -10.98 7.01
N ASP A 190 16.23 -10.30 7.86
CA ASP A 190 16.41 -10.68 9.26
C ASP A 190 15.11 -10.52 10.06
N LEU A 191 14.23 -9.57 9.67
CA LEU A 191 12.96 -9.37 10.35
C LEU A 191 11.99 -10.53 10.13
N LEU A 192 12.15 -11.29 9.04
CA LEU A 192 11.32 -12.47 8.77
C LEU A 192 11.57 -13.61 9.77
N ALA A 193 12.68 -13.57 10.52
CA ALA A 193 12.99 -14.51 11.58
C ALA A 193 12.55 -14.05 12.98
N THR A 194 11.86 -12.90 13.10
CA THR A 194 11.40 -12.37 14.39
C THR A 194 10.42 -13.34 15.06
N PRO A 195 10.68 -13.79 16.31
CA PRO A 195 9.77 -14.68 17.01
C PRO A 195 8.42 -14.02 17.28
N VAL A 196 7.34 -14.61 16.77
CA VAL A 196 5.98 -14.07 16.92
C VAL A 196 5.45 -14.37 18.32
N THR A 197 4.90 -13.36 18.97
CA THR A 197 4.26 -13.46 20.29
C THR A 197 2.75 -13.25 20.20
N PRO A 198 1.97 -13.56 21.27
CA PRO A 198 0.53 -13.26 21.32
C PRO A 198 0.17 -11.77 21.12
N ALA A 199 1.15 -10.86 21.24
CA ALA A 199 0.94 -9.44 21.01
C ALA A 199 0.47 -9.12 19.59
N VAL A 200 0.97 -9.83 18.57
CA VAL A 200 0.53 -9.67 17.17
C VAL A 200 -0.95 -10.01 17.02
N ALA A 201 -1.39 -11.15 17.56
CA ALA A 201 -2.79 -11.55 17.49
C ALA A 201 -3.71 -10.60 18.28
N ALA A 202 -3.26 -10.11 19.43
CA ALA A 202 -4.01 -9.13 20.24
C ALA A 202 -4.14 -7.79 19.49
N ALA A 203 -3.05 -7.30 18.88
CA ALA A 203 -3.06 -6.06 18.09
C ALA A 203 -3.96 -6.20 16.86
N HIS A 204 -3.86 -7.33 16.14
CA HIS A 204 -4.74 -7.63 14.99
C HIS A 204 -6.21 -7.65 15.37
N ALA A 205 -6.56 -8.28 16.49
CA ALA A 205 -7.94 -8.30 16.97
C ALA A 205 -8.47 -6.91 17.36
N ALA A 206 -7.59 -5.99 17.76
CA ALA A 206 -7.94 -4.65 18.19
C ALA A 206 -8.18 -3.65 17.05
N ILE A 207 -7.77 -3.95 15.81
CA ILE A 207 -8.03 -3.05 14.67
C ILE A 207 -9.53 -2.91 14.42
N THR A 208 -9.92 -1.71 13.99
CA THR A 208 -11.32 -1.38 13.68
C THR A 208 -11.40 -0.79 12.26
N PRO A 209 -12.61 -0.63 11.71
CA PRO A 209 -12.78 0.09 10.46
C PRO A 209 -12.22 1.52 10.50
N ASP A 210 -12.20 2.15 11.65
CA ASP A 210 -11.74 3.54 11.82
C ASP A 210 -10.25 3.65 12.20
N THR A 211 -9.56 2.53 12.41
CA THR A 211 -8.11 2.50 12.59
C THR A 211 -7.43 3.06 11.34
N VAL A 212 -6.48 3.98 11.56
CA VAL A 212 -5.70 4.58 10.47
C VAL A 212 -4.76 3.53 9.88
N ALA A 213 -4.91 3.27 8.58
CA ALA A 213 -4.11 2.30 7.85
C ALA A 213 -2.85 2.93 7.24
N LYS A 214 -3.04 4.11 6.62
CA LYS A 214 -1.92 4.82 5.98
C LYS A 214 -2.13 6.33 5.92
N VAL A 215 -1.03 7.05 5.66
CA VAL A 215 -1.05 8.48 5.35
C VAL A 215 -0.38 8.71 4.00
N LEU A 216 -1.13 9.26 3.05
CA LEU A 216 -0.63 9.61 1.72
C LEU A 216 -0.38 11.11 1.63
N PHE A 217 0.76 11.51 1.05
CA PHE A 217 1.10 12.92 0.92
C PHE A 217 0.80 13.46 -0.48
N THR A 218 -0.01 14.52 -0.52
CA THR A 218 -0.35 15.22 -1.77
C THR A 218 0.49 16.49 -1.91
N SER A 219 0.77 16.89 -3.14
CA SER A 219 1.42 18.17 -3.45
C SER A 219 0.46 19.34 -3.22
N GLY A 220 0.18 19.71 -1.97
CA GLY A 220 -0.78 20.76 -1.64
C GLY A 220 -0.60 22.03 -2.51
N SER A 221 -1.69 22.76 -2.73
CA SER A 221 -1.72 24.04 -3.48
C SER A 221 -0.75 25.10 -2.94
N THR A 222 -0.25 24.93 -1.72
CA THR A 222 0.70 25.82 -1.01
C THR A 222 2.17 25.41 -1.19
N GLY A 223 2.47 24.39 -2.00
CA GLY A 223 3.84 23.91 -2.25
C GLY A 223 4.36 22.87 -1.25
N LEU A 224 3.90 22.84 0.00
CA LEU A 224 4.26 21.82 0.98
C LEU A 224 3.27 20.66 0.98
N PRO A 225 3.74 19.41 1.08
CA PRO A 225 2.89 18.23 1.12
C PRO A 225 1.93 18.23 2.32
N LYS A 226 0.67 17.80 2.08
CA LYS A 226 -0.34 17.59 3.11
C LYS A 226 -0.61 16.10 3.26
N GLY A 227 -0.66 15.62 4.52
CA GLY A 227 -0.99 14.23 4.84
C GLY A 227 -2.50 13.99 4.72
N VAL A 228 -2.89 13.01 3.93
CA VAL A 228 -4.26 12.51 3.79
C VAL A 228 -4.36 11.21 4.55
N ILE A 229 -5.13 11.21 5.63
CA ILE A 229 -5.37 10.04 6.46
C ILE A 229 -6.30 9.08 5.72
N THR A 230 -5.93 7.81 5.66
CA THR A 230 -6.73 6.74 5.07
C THR A 230 -6.98 5.67 6.14
N THR A 231 -8.25 5.43 6.46
CA THR A 231 -8.65 4.39 7.42
C THR A 231 -8.90 3.04 6.74
N ASN A 232 -8.98 1.97 7.52
CA ASN A 232 -9.39 0.64 7.06
C ASN A 232 -10.74 0.68 6.33
N ARG A 233 -11.72 1.40 6.90
CA ARG A 233 -13.04 1.61 6.28
C ARG A 233 -12.92 2.20 4.87
N MET A 234 -12.12 3.26 4.71
CA MET A 234 -11.95 3.93 3.42
C MET A 234 -11.36 2.99 2.37
N MET A 235 -10.41 2.14 2.76
CA MET A 235 -9.84 1.14 1.85
C MET A 235 -10.85 0.06 1.49
N ALA A 236 -11.50 -0.56 2.48
CA ALA A 236 -12.40 -1.68 2.26
C ALA A 236 -13.68 -1.28 1.51
N CYS A 237 -14.33 -0.16 1.90
CA CYS A 237 -15.55 0.30 1.23
C CYS A 237 -15.27 0.74 -0.22
N ASN A 238 -14.12 1.36 -0.49
CA ASN A 238 -13.74 1.72 -1.85
C ASN A 238 -13.59 0.48 -2.73
N GLN A 239 -12.96 -0.59 -2.22
CA GLN A 239 -12.83 -1.84 -2.96
C GLN A 239 -14.19 -2.51 -3.21
N GLN A 240 -15.11 -2.42 -2.26
CA GLN A 240 -16.47 -2.90 -2.47
C GLN A 240 -17.21 -2.09 -3.55
N MET A 241 -17.05 -0.76 -3.59
CA MET A 241 -17.59 0.08 -4.66
C MET A 241 -17.04 -0.33 -6.03
N ILE A 242 -15.72 -0.55 -6.13
CA ILE A 242 -15.07 -0.99 -7.35
C ILE A 242 -15.60 -2.36 -7.78
N ARG A 243 -15.69 -3.32 -6.86
CA ARG A 243 -16.21 -4.66 -7.10
C ARG A 243 -17.66 -4.65 -7.61
N GLN A 244 -18.49 -3.73 -7.11
CA GLN A 244 -19.87 -3.58 -7.60
C GLN A 244 -19.89 -2.92 -8.98
N ALA A 245 -19.10 -1.89 -9.22
CA ALA A 245 -19.06 -1.19 -10.50
C ALA A 245 -18.40 -2.03 -11.60
N LEU A 246 -17.26 -2.64 -11.30
CA LEU A 246 -16.52 -3.53 -12.19
C LEU A 246 -16.88 -5.00 -11.91
N ALA A 247 -18.16 -5.35 -12.06
CA ALA A 247 -18.68 -6.64 -11.62
C ALA A 247 -17.96 -7.86 -12.22
N PHE A 248 -17.23 -7.69 -13.32
CA PHE A 248 -16.41 -8.74 -13.94
C PHE A 248 -15.28 -9.24 -13.05
N VAL A 249 -14.78 -8.44 -12.08
CA VAL A 249 -13.75 -8.91 -11.13
C VAL A 249 -14.27 -9.98 -10.15
N GLN A 250 -15.59 -10.20 -10.14
CA GLN A 250 -16.24 -11.27 -9.37
C GLN A 250 -16.34 -12.59 -10.16
N ASP A 251 -16.21 -12.52 -11.49
CA ASP A 251 -16.36 -13.68 -12.37
C ASP A 251 -15.08 -14.50 -12.45
N GLU A 252 -13.93 -13.81 -12.43
CA GLU A 252 -12.60 -14.40 -12.36
C GLU A 252 -11.65 -13.48 -11.58
N PRO A 253 -10.68 -14.01 -10.82
CA PRO A 253 -9.68 -13.21 -10.11
C PRO A 253 -8.91 -12.31 -11.08
N PRO A 254 -8.83 -10.98 -10.83
CA PRO A 254 -8.17 -10.06 -11.74
C PRO A 254 -6.64 -10.26 -11.75
N VAL A 255 -6.03 -10.07 -12.92
CA VAL A 255 -4.57 -9.99 -13.07
C VAL A 255 -4.21 -8.57 -13.50
N LEU A 256 -3.46 -7.87 -12.68
CA LEU A 256 -3.03 -6.50 -12.95
C LEU A 256 -1.52 -6.47 -13.22
N LEU A 257 -1.12 -5.73 -14.22
CA LEU A 257 0.24 -5.27 -14.43
C LEU A 257 0.23 -3.76 -14.23
N ASP A 258 0.95 -3.26 -13.23
CA ASP A 258 0.86 -1.85 -12.83
C ASP A 258 2.23 -1.26 -12.48
N TRP A 259 2.42 -0.01 -12.85
CA TRP A 259 3.62 0.79 -12.59
C TRP A 259 3.31 2.05 -11.77
N MET A 260 2.04 2.30 -11.42
CA MET A 260 1.64 3.51 -10.70
C MET A 260 2.27 3.57 -9.31
N PRO A 261 2.89 4.70 -8.94
CA PRO A 261 3.56 4.83 -7.65
C PRO A 261 2.61 4.61 -6.46
N TRP A 262 3.05 3.84 -5.47
CA TRP A 262 2.23 3.53 -4.30
C TRP A 262 2.13 4.65 -3.27
N ASN A 263 2.96 5.68 -3.38
CA ASN A 263 2.76 6.93 -2.66
C ASN A 263 1.58 7.76 -3.20
N HIS A 264 0.95 7.32 -4.30
CA HIS A 264 -0.27 7.89 -4.86
C HIS A 264 -1.46 6.95 -4.63
N VAL A 265 -2.66 7.54 -4.37
CA VAL A 265 -3.88 6.76 -4.05
C VAL A 265 -4.26 5.74 -5.13
N ALA A 266 -4.03 6.06 -6.41
CA ALA A 266 -4.37 5.16 -7.51
C ALA A 266 -3.55 3.86 -7.46
N GLY A 267 -2.22 3.93 -7.39
CA GLY A 267 -1.36 2.74 -7.28
C GLY A 267 -1.50 2.07 -5.91
N GLY A 268 -1.25 2.82 -4.83
CA GLY A 268 -1.08 2.26 -3.48
C GLY A 268 -2.37 1.92 -2.72
N SER A 269 -3.55 2.30 -3.22
CA SER A 269 -4.82 1.95 -2.58
C SER A 269 -5.81 1.32 -3.56
N HIS A 270 -6.02 1.95 -4.73
CA HIS A 270 -7.00 1.49 -5.70
C HIS A 270 -6.52 0.21 -6.38
N ASN A 271 -5.38 0.25 -7.08
CA ASN A 271 -4.94 -0.88 -7.92
C ASN A 271 -4.47 -2.08 -7.10
N THR A 272 -3.63 -1.86 -6.07
CA THR A 272 -3.22 -2.93 -5.14
C THR A 272 -4.42 -3.56 -4.42
N GLY A 273 -5.39 -2.72 -4.03
CA GLY A 273 -6.61 -3.16 -3.36
C GLY A 273 -7.49 -4.04 -4.25
N ILE A 274 -7.56 -3.80 -5.57
CA ILE A 274 -8.33 -4.65 -6.49
C ILE A 274 -7.83 -6.10 -6.45
N ALA A 275 -6.51 -6.31 -6.48
CA ALA A 275 -5.94 -7.65 -6.39
C ALA A 275 -6.23 -8.32 -5.05
N ILE A 276 -5.95 -7.63 -3.93
CA ILE A 276 -6.16 -8.17 -2.58
C ILE A 276 -7.64 -8.53 -2.35
N TYR A 277 -8.54 -7.60 -2.70
CA TYR A 277 -9.97 -7.73 -2.38
C TYR A 277 -10.69 -8.78 -3.22
N ASN A 278 -10.19 -9.08 -4.41
CA ASN A 278 -10.83 -10.00 -5.35
C ASN A 278 -10.01 -11.29 -5.61
N GLY A 279 -9.00 -11.59 -4.79
CA GLY A 279 -8.19 -12.81 -4.92
C GLY A 279 -7.32 -12.82 -6.18
N GLY A 280 -6.97 -11.63 -6.68
CA GLY A 280 -6.23 -11.46 -7.91
C GLY A 280 -4.73 -11.49 -7.75
N THR A 281 -4.03 -11.28 -8.86
CA THR A 281 -2.56 -11.20 -8.93
C THR A 281 -2.14 -9.79 -9.33
N PHE A 282 -1.17 -9.22 -8.62
CA PHE A 282 -0.60 -7.91 -8.90
C PHE A 282 0.85 -8.04 -9.34
N TYR A 283 1.16 -7.70 -10.58
CA TYR A 283 2.50 -7.61 -11.11
C TYR A 283 2.99 -6.16 -11.04
N ILE A 284 4.10 -5.95 -10.33
CA ILE A 284 4.78 -4.65 -10.22
C ILE A 284 5.72 -4.50 -11.40
N ASP A 285 5.42 -3.57 -12.31
CA ASP A 285 6.34 -3.21 -13.39
C ASP A 285 7.25 -2.06 -12.96
N ASP A 286 8.41 -1.91 -13.61
CA ASP A 286 9.39 -0.87 -13.28
C ASP A 286 9.03 0.53 -13.83
N GLY A 287 7.90 0.63 -14.48
CA GLY A 287 7.14 1.86 -14.60
C GLY A 287 7.63 2.90 -15.58
N GLN A 288 8.17 2.49 -16.71
CA GLN A 288 8.41 3.45 -17.78
C GLN A 288 7.72 2.97 -19.07
N PRO A 289 6.45 3.35 -19.31
CA PRO A 289 5.74 3.00 -20.54
C PRO A 289 6.37 3.77 -21.70
N THR A 290 7.41 3.22 -22.29
CA THR A 290 8.01 3.71 -23.51
C THR A 290 7.67 2.77 -24.67
N PRO A 291 7.61 3.25 -25.92
CA PRO A 291 7.33 2.40 -27.08
C PRO A 291 8.30 1.23 -27.27
N ALA A 292 9.42 1.23 -26.58
CA ALA A 292 10.46 0.20 -26.63
C ALA A 292 10.34 -0.87 -25.54
N ARG A 293 9.31 -0.78 -24.66
CA ARG A 293 9.06 -1.73 -23.58
C ARG A 293 7.66 -2.30 -23.60
#